data_f3a476a281e6c9a0bb82fca748181f9f
#
_entry.id   f3a476a281e6c9a0bb82fca748181f9f
#
_cell.length_a   1.000
_cell.length_b   1.000
_cell.length_c   1.000
_cell.angle_alpha   90.00
_cell.angle_beta   90.00
_cell.angle_gamma   90.00
#
_symmetry.space_group_name_H-M   'P 1'
#
loop_
_entity.id
_entity.type
_entity.pdbx_description
1 polymer ?
#
loop_
_entity_poly.entity_id
_entity_poly.type
_entity_poly.pdbx_seq_one_letter_code
_entity_poly.pdbx_strand_id
1 'polypeptide(L)'
;MLYAHVENGSVTYRGTLPKTWRNISGLNLSDGDDDYLKTLGWVPYVEVPVEIGVDETPDGEDTVITETEVTSTAKKRAMTEDEKTSRNNGEAMEEIIRLEELETPRRIAEALPDESGGSAEGRTWFKANRGKIAVERAKLA
;
A
#
# COMPACT_ATOMS: atom_id res chain seq x y z
N MET A 1 11.01 -15.70 14.29
CA MET A 1 10.28 -16.58 13.33
C MET A 1 8.79 -16.36 13.48
N LEU A 2 8.00 -16.56 12.42
CA LEU A 2 6.55 -16.45 12.50
C LEU A 2 5.93 -17.84 12.73
N TYR A 3 4.89 -17.87 13.52
CA TYR A 3 4.14 -19.08 13.85
C TYR A 3 2.64 -18.85 13.71
N ALA A 4 1.92 -19.92 13.46
CA ALA A 4 0.46 -19.94 13.52
C ALA A 4 0.00 -20.93 14.59
N HIS A 5 -1.03 -20.56 15.33
CA HIS A 5 -1.73 -21.50 16.20
C HIS A 5 -2.92 -22.06 15.44
N VAL A 6 -2.98 -23.37 15.38
CA VAL A 6 -4.05 -24.12 14.68
C VAL A 6 -4.90 -24.86 15.71
N GLU A 7 -6.20 -24.61 15.67
CA GLU A 7 -7.17 -25.28 16.52
C GLU A 7 -8.37 -25.71 15.67
N ASN A 8 -8.74 -26.97 15.76
CA ASN A 8 -9.84 -27.56 14.98
C ASN A 8 -9.74 -27.33 13.46
N GLY A 9 -8.51 -27.39 12.92
CA GLY A 9 -8.27 -27.18 11.48
C GLY A 9 -8.35 -25.71 11.00
N SER A 10 -8.40 -24.77 11.93
CA SER A 10 -8.45 -23.34 11.63
C SER A 10 -7.31 -22.58 12.31
N VAL A 11 -6.78 -21.58 11.65
CA VAL A 11 -5.77 -20.68 12.22
C VAL A 11 -6.44 -19.72 13.19
N THR A 12 -6.08 -19.77 14.46
CA THR A 12 -6.63 -18.89 15.51
C THR A 12 -5.70 -17.73 15.87
N TYR A 13 -4.44 -17.85 15.53
CA TYR A 13 -3.44 -16.79 15.73
C TYR A 13 -2.33 -16.94 14.68
N ARG A 14 -1.76 -15.82 14.26
CA ARG A 14 -0.54 -15.76 13.43
C ARG A 14 0.34 -14.61 13.88
N GLY A 15 1.64 -14.85 13.91
CA GLY A 15 2.63 -13.85 14.32
C GLY A 15 3.81 -14.46 15.07
N THR A 16 4.52 -13.63 15.82
CA THR A 16 5.59 -14.09 16.72
C THR A 16 4.96 -14.80 17.93
N LEU A 17 5.70 -15.78 18.50
CA LEU A 17 5.24 -16.47 19.70
C LEU A 17 4.99 -15.49 20.86
N PRO A 18 3.82 -15.54 21.49
CA PRO A 18 3.53 -14.70 22.66
C PRO A 18 4.39 -15.12 23.87
N LYS A 19 4.65 -14.18 24.76
CA LYS A 19 5.37 -14.49 26.03
C LYS A 19 4.63 -15.47 26.90
N THR A 20 3.30 -15.39 26.89
CA THR A 20 2.41 -16.26 27.65
C THR A 20 1.30 -16.78 26.77
N TRP A 21 0.98 -18.05 26.91
CA TRP A 21 -0.10 -18.70 26.20
C TRP A 21 -0.82 -19.70 27.11
N ARG A 22 -2.10 -19.48 27.38
CA ARG A 22 -2.86 -20.26 28.37
C ARG A 22 -2.11 -20.30 29.72
N ASN A 23 -1.71 -21.48 30.19
CA ASN A 23 -0.98 -21.65 31.44
C ASN A 23 0.54 -21.73 31.26
N ILE A 24 1.05 -21.42 30.07
CA ILE A 24 2.48 -21.51 29.73
C ILE A 24 3.08 -20.10 29.74
N SER A 25 4.10 -19.89 30.57
CA SER A 25 4.92 -18.68 30.56
C SER A 25 6.22 -18.95 29.80
N GLY A 26 6.70 -17.96 29.08
CA GLY A 26 7.97 -18.06 28.33
C GLY A 26 7.84 -18.85 27.02
N LEU A 27 6.65 -18.95 26.43
CA LEU A 27 6.46 -19.65 25.14
C LEU A 27 7.36 -19.10 24.05
N ASN A 28 7.62 -17.79 24.05
CA ASN A 28 8.53 -17.12 23.11
C ASN A 28 9.98 -17.62 23.20
N LEU A 29 10.38 -18.25 24.32
CA LEU A 29 11.72 -18.83 24.48
C LEU A 29 11.85 -20.19 23.76
N SER A 30 10.74 -20.77 23.33
CA SER A 30 10.69 -22.01 22.55
C SER A 30 10.76 -21.76 21.02
N ASP A 31 11.11 -20.56 20.61
CA ASP A 31 11.31 -20.23 19.18
C ASP A 31 12.39 -21.17 18.57
N GLY A 32 12.03 -21.90 17.54
CA GLY A 32 12.85 -22.93 16.91
C GLY A 32 12.70 -24.35 17.45
N ASP A 33 11.95 -24.57 18.51
CA ASP A 33 11.58 -25.91 19.00
C ASP A 33 10.23 -26.34 18.42
N ASP A 34 10.22 -26.61 17.12
CA ASP A 34 9.00 -26.91 16.38
C ASP A 34 8.29 -28.19 16.88
N ASP A 35 9.02 -29.16 17.38
CA ASP A 35 8.43 -30.40 17.91
C ASP A 35 7.64 -30.12 19.18
N TYR A 36 8.18 -29.36 20.10
CA TYR A 36 7.45 -28.92 21.30
C TYR A 36 6.26 -28.04 20.95
N LEU A 37 6.46 -27.03 20.12
CA LEU A 37 5.44 -26.09 19.69
C LEU A 37 4.26 -26.81 19.00
N LYS A 38 4.54 -27.82 18.18
CA LYS A 38 3.53 -28.65 17.52
C LYS A 38 2.61 -29.35 18.53
N THR A 39 3.14 -29.80 19.67
CA THR A 39 2.31 -30.45 20.73
C THR A 39 1.29 -29.48 21.33
N LEU A 40 1.55 -28.17 21.22
CA LEU A 40 0.70 -27.08 21.69
C LEU A 40 -0.21 -26.51 20.59
N GLY A 41 -0.15 -27.05 19.38
CA GLY A 41 -0.90 -26.57 18.22
C GLY A 41 -0.25 -25.39 17.49
N TRP A 42 1.03 -25.11 17.77
CA TRP A 42 1.80 -24.09 17.07
C TRP A 42 2.65 -24.73 15.98
N VAL A 43 2.58 -24.16 14.80
CA VAL A 43 3.38 -24.59 13.63
C VAL A 43 4.01 -23.37 12.97
N PRO A 44 5.14 -23.52 12.29
CA PRO A 44 5.73 -22.45 11.48
C PRO A 44 4.72 -21.84 10.51
N TYR A 45 4.77 -20.51 10.37
CA TYR A 45 3.93 -19.77 9.45
C TYR A 45 4.78 -19.13 8.35
N VAL A 46 4.45 -19.45 7.11
CA VAL A 46 5.16 -18.98 5.92
C VAL A 46 4.25 -18.09 5.10
N GLU A 47 4.69 -16.89 4.82
CA GLU A 47 4.03 -15.97 3.90
C GLU A 47 4.71 -16.02 2.54
N VAL A 48 3.93 -16.29 1.50
CA VAL A 48 4.37 -16.26 0.12
C VAL A 48 3.80 -15.01 -0.55
N PRO A 49 4.61 -13.95 -0.73
CA PRO A 49 4.16 -12.74 -1.40
C PRO A 49 3.94 -13.00 -2.89
N VAL A 50 3.11 -12.17 -3.52
CA VAL A 50 2.94 -12.12 -4.96
C VAL A 50 3.27 -10.71 -5.45
N GLU A 51 3.99 -10.61 -6.56
CA GLU A 51 4.23 -9.32 -7.19
C GLU A 51 2.95 -8.81 -7.86
N ILE A 52 2.56 -7.60 -7.50
CA ILE A 52 1.38 -6.92 -8.06
C ILE A 52 1.83 -6.08 -9.25
N GLY A 53 1.34 -6.40 -10.44
CA GLY A 53 1.58 -5.62 -11.66
C GLY A 53 0.77 -4.31 -11.69
N VAL A 54 1.05 -3.48 -12.69
CA VAL A 54 0.45 -2.13 -12.83
C VAL A 54 -1.08 -2.16 -12.88
N ASP A 55 -1.65 -3.16 -13.57
CA ASP A 55 -3.10 -3.31 -13.74
C ASP A 55 -3.67 -4.47 -12.91
N GLU A 56 -3.00 -4.80 -11.83
CA GLU A 56 -3.39 -5.85 -10.89
C GLU A 56 -3.64 -5.28 -9.50
N THR A 57 -4.48 -5.94 -8.74
CA THR A 57 -4.79 -5.61 -7.36
C THR A 57 -4.74 -6.85 -6.48
N PRO A 58 -4.39 -6.72 -5.20
CA PRO A 58 -4.48 -7.83 -4.27
C PRO A 58 -5.90 -8.41 -4.20
N ASP A 59 -6.00 -9.73 -4.11
CA ASP A 59 -7.28 -10.46 -4.07
C ASP A 59 -7.31 -11.50 -2.94
N GLY A 60 -6.92 -11.08 -1.75
CA GLY A 60 -6.88 -11.93 -0.58
C GLY A 60 -5.67 -12.88 -0.55
N GLU A 61 -5.82 -13.96 0.17
CA GLU A 61 -4.80 -15.00 0.37
C GLU A 61 -5.41 -16.40 0.38
N ASP A 62 -4.65 -17.39 -0.08
CA ASP A 62 -4.96 -18.81 0.11
C ASP A 62 -4.13 -19.34 1.26
N THR A 63 -4.78 -19.90 2.26
CA THR A 63 -4.10 -20.51 3.41
C THR A 63 -4.19 -22.03 3.33
N VAL A 64 -3.02 -22.66 3.32
CA VAL A 64 -2.89 -24.13 3.39
C VAL A 64 -2.36 -24.51 4.76
N ILE A 65 -3.09 -25.36 5.46
CA ILE A 65 -2.73 -25.86 6.79
C ILE A 65 -2.28 -27.31 6.63
N THR A 66 -1.05 -27.59 7.01
CA THR A 66 -0.50 -28.94 7.09
C THR A 66 -0.18 -29.31 8.55
N GLU A 67 0.26 -30.52 8.79
CA GLU A 67 0.68 -30.94 10.14
C GLU A 67 1.99 -30.28 10.61
N THR A 68 2.75 -29.70 9.69
CA THR A 68 4.10 -29.19 9.95
C THR A 68 4.22 -27.69 9.75
N GLU A 69 3.32 -27.06 9.00
CA GLU A 69 3.36 -25.62 8.73
C GLU A 69 2.01 -25.09 8.25
N VAL A 70 1.84 -23.79 8.35
CA VAL A 70 0.77 -23.05 7.69
C VAL A 70 1.40 -22.14 6.66
N THR A 71 0.99 -22.28 5.40
CA THR A 71 1.45 -21.43 4.30
C THR A 71 0.30 -20.52 3.85
N SER A 72 0.54 -19.21 3.84
CA SER A 72 -0.37 -18.21 3.26
C SER A 72 0.23 -17.68 1.98
N THR A 73 -0.47 -17.88 0.88
CA THR A 73 -0.05 -17.39 -0.45
C THR A 73 -0.94 -16.22 -0.84
N ALA A 74 -0.36 -15.04 -0.99
CA ALA A 74 -1.07 -13.87 -1.47
C ALA A 74 -1.59 -14.11 -2.89
N LYS A 75 -2.79 -13.61 -3.16
CA LYS A 75 -3.42 -13.67 -4.49
C LYS A 75 -3.55 -12.30 -5.10
N LYS A 76 -3.67 -12.27 -6.41
CA LYS A 76 -3.90 -11.06 -7.18
C LYS A 76 -4.94 -11.30 -8.27
N ARG A 77 -5.61 -10.25 -8.68
CA ARG A 77 -6.49 -10.25 -9.84
C ARG A 77 -6.23 -9.03 -10.72
N ALA A 78 -6.69 -9.09 -11.95
CA ALA A 78 -6.71 -7.91 -12.81
C ALA A 78 -7.65 -6.84 -12.23
N MET A 79 -7.26 -5.58 -12.34
CA MET A 79 -8.13 -4.45 -12.02
C MET A 79 -9.29 -4.40 -13.02
N THR A 80 -10.48 -4.05 -12.53
CA THR A 80 -11.60 -3.68 -13.39
C THR A 80 -11.34 -2.33 -14.06
N GLU A 81 -12.08 -2.01 -15.11
CA GLU A 81 -11.96 -0.71 -15.79
C GLU A 81 -12.29 0.46 -14.85
N ASP A 82 -13.26 0.28 -13.95
CA ASP A 82 -13.63 1.30 -12.95
C ASP A 82 -12.49 1.53 -11.94
N GLU A 83 -11.80 0.46 -11.51
CA GLU A 83 -10.64 0.56 -10.61
C GLU A 83 -9.46 1.26 -11.29
N LYS A 84 -9.20 0.95 -12.55
CA LYS A 84 -8.18 1.64 -13.36
C LYS A 84 -8.50 3.12 -13.53
N THR A 85 -9.75 3.43 -13.85
CA THR A 85 -10.23 4.82 -13.95
C THR A 85 -10.06 5.57 -12.65
N SER A 86 -10.46 4.98 -11.52
CA SER A 86 -10.31 5.58 -10.19
C SER A 86 -8.85 5.85 -9.84
N ARG A 87 -7.94 4.90 -10.12
CA ARG A 87 -6.51 5.08 -9.92
C ARG A 87 -5.97 6.24 -10.77
N ASN A 88 -6.28 6.24 -12.07
CA ASN A 88 -5.79 7.27 -13.00
C ASN A 88 -6.33 8.67 -12.62
N ASN A 89 -7.58 8.75 -12.19
CA ASN A 89 -8.17 9.99 -11.67
C ASN A 89 -7.45 10.45 -10.39
N GLY A 90 -7.14 9.53 -9.48
CA GLY A 90 -6.37 9.82 -8.26
C GLY A 90 -5.00 10.41 -8.59
N GLU A 91 -4.25 9.77 -9.48
CA GLU A 91 -2.92 10.25 -9.93
C GLU A 91 -3.01 11.63 -10.58
N ALA A 92 -4.00 11.85 -11.46
CA ALA A 92 -4.21 13.14 -12.11
C ALA A 92 -4.58 14.23 -11.09
N MET A 93 -5.41 13.93 -10.09
CA MET A 93 -5.77 14.87 -9.04
C MET A 93 -4.59 15.24 -8.15
N GLU A 94 -3.76 14.28 -7.76
CA GLU A 94 -2.52 14.54 -7.01
C GLU A 94 -1.58 15.46 -7.77
N GLU A 95 -1.40 15.23 -9.07
CA GLU A 95 -0.56 16.09 -9.90
C GLU A 95 -1.15 17.50 -10.07
N ILE A 96 -2.46 17.64 -10.22
CA ILE A 96 -3.14 18.94 -10.25
C ILE A 96 -2.87 19.70 -8.95
N ILE A 97 -3.07 19.07 -7.80
CA ILE A 97 -2.82 19.69 -6.49
C ILE A 97 -1.36 20.14 -6.40
N ARG A 98 -0.42 19.27 -6.76
CA ARG A 98 1.01 19.58 -6.75
C ARG A 98 1.34 20.80 -7.63
N LEU A 99 0.75 20.90 -8.82
CA LEU A 99 0.96 22.01 -9.74
C LEU A 99 0.33 23.31 -9.23
N GLU A 100 -0.85 23.21 -8.60
CA GLU A 100 -1.54 24.35 -8.02
C GLU A 100 -0.80 24.90 -6.80
N GLU A 101 -0.19 24.06 -5.98
CA GLU A 101 0.64 24.46 -4.83
C GLU A 101 1.89 25.25 -5.25
N LEU A 102 2.35 25.11 -6.48
CA LEU A 102 3.44 25.92 -7.03
C LEU A 102 3.00 27.38 -7.31
N GLU A 103 1.72 27.65 -7.42
CA GLU A 103 1.15 28.97 -7.67
C GLU A 103 1.08 29.79 -6.36
N THR A 104 2.22 30.03 -5.76
CA THR A 104 2.33 30.85 -4.55
C THR A 104 1.90 32.30 -4.81
N PRO A 105 1.52 33.08 -3.78
CA PRO A 105 1.20 34.50 -3.94
C PRO A 105 2.29 35.30 -4.67
N ARG A 106 3.56 34.98 -4.43
CA ARG A 106 4.70 35.59 -5.13
C ARG A 106 4.67 35.26 -6.63
N ARG A 107 4.47 33.99 -7.01
CA ARG A 107 4.40 33.55 -8.41
C ARG A 107 3.22 34.17 -9.13
N ILE A 108 2.09 34.31 -8.45
CA ILE A 108 0.92 35.01 -9.00
C ILE A 108 1.22 36.49 -9.24
N ALA A 109 1.89 37.16 -8.29
CA ALA A 109 2.30 38.56 -8.45
C ALA A 109 3.27 38.75 -9.60
N GLU A 110 4.21 37.84 -9.80
CA GLU A 110 5.18 37.87 -10.92
C GLU A 110 4.48 37.71 -12.30
N ALA A 111 3.28 37.12 -12.34
CA ALA A 111 2.49 36.96 -13.56
C ALA A 111 1.59 38.18 -13.91
N LEU A 112 1.55 39.19 -13.06
CA LEU A 112 0.82 40.44 -13.33
C LEU A 112 1.49 41.26 -14.45
N PRO A 113 0.78 42.29 -15.00
CA PRO A 113 1.39 43.24 -15.89
C PRO A 113 2.61 43.96 -15.28
N ASP A 114 3.53 44.42 -16.07
CA ASP A 114 4.78 45.06 -15.62
C ASP A 114 4.51 46.30 -14.73
N GLU A 115 3.49 47.07 -15.05
CA GLU A 115 3.05 48.22 -14.25
C GLU A 115 2.53 47.83 -12.85
N SER A 116 2.20 46.57 -12.64
CA SER A 116 1.77 46.02 -11.36
C SER A 116 2.84 45.16 -10.66
N GLY A 117 4.10 45.27 -11.13
CA GLY A 117 5.24 44.55 -10.55
C GLY A 117 5.47 43.14 -11.07
N GLY A 118 4.78 42.75 -12.13
CA GLY A 118 5.00 41.48 -12.82
C GLY A 118 6.20 41.47 -13.76
N SER A 119 6.44 40.36 -14.41
CA SER A 119 7.51 40.15 -15.39
C SER A 119 7.06 39.25 -16.54
N ALA A 120 7.73 39.39 -17.69
CA ALA A 120 7.49 38.53 -18.84
C ALA A 120 7.80 37.06 -18.50
N GLU A 121 8.84 36.80 -17.72
CA GLU A 121 9.21 35.47 -17.25
C GLU A 121 8.13 34.88 -16.32
N GLY A 122 7.61 35.68 -15.39
CA GLY A 122 6.54 35.27 -14.49
C GLY A 122 5.26 34.86 -15.24
N ARG A 123 4.88 35.67 -16.23
CA ARG A 123 3.72 35.38 -17.10
C ARG A 123 3.93 34.11 -17.93
N THR A 124 5.11 33.92 -18.48
CA THR A 124 5.47 32.71 -19.25
C THR A 124 5.41 31.46 -18.36
N TRP A 125 5.99 31.54 -17.17
CA TRP A 125 5.94 30.43 -16.20
C TRP A 125 4.49 30.09 -15.82
N PHE A 126 3.70 31.08 -15.45
CA PHE A 126 2.31 30.90 -15.02
C PHE A 126 1.45 30.26 -16.11
N LYS A 127 1.58 30.74 -17.36
CA LYS A 127 0.91 30.16 -18.52
C LYS A 127 1.31 28.70 -18.74
N ALA A 128 2.60 28.39 -18.61
CA ALA A 128 3.09 27.01 -18.75
C ALA A 128 2.55 26.10 -17.64
N ASN A 129 2.53 26.58 -16.40
CA ASN A 129 1.98 25.81 -15.27
C ASN A 129 0.47 25.55 -15.44
N ARG A 130 -0.30 26.55 -15.82
CA ARG A 130 -1.73 26.39 -16.14
C ARG A 130 -1.98 25.45 -17.30
N GLY A 131 -1.10 25.44 -18.31
CA GLY A 131 -1.14 24.46 -19.39
C GLY A 131 -0.96 23.03 -18.90
N LYS A 132 -0.03 22.79 -17.98
CA LYS A 132 0.15 21.46 -17.34
C LYS A 132 -1.07 21.03 -16.57
N ILE A 133 -1.65 21.91 -15.75
CA ILE A 133 -2.89 21.65 -15.01
C ILE A 133 -4.03 21.27 -15.96
N ALA A 134 -4.17 21.99 -17.07
CA ALA A 134 -5.20 21.70 -18.07
C ALA A 134 -5.03 20.30 -18.69
N VAL A 135 -3.79 19.88 -18.96
CA VAL A 135 -3.48 18.54 -19.46
C VAL A 135 -3.90 17.48 -18.43
N GLU A 136 -3.58 17.66 -17.14
CA GLU A 136 -3.97 16.70 -16.11
C GLU A 136 -5.50 16.64 -15.92
N ARG A 137 -6.18 17.79 -15.95
CA ARG A 137 -7.65 17.84 -15.88
C ARG A 137 -8.32 17.11 -17.02
N ALA A 138 -7.72 17.14 -18.21
CA ALA A 138 -8.24 16.43 -19.38
C ALA A 138 -8.14 14.89 -19.26
N LYS A 139 -7.32 14.37 -18.33
CA LYS A 139 -7.24 12.94 -18.05
C LYS A 139 -8.36 12.43 -17.11
N LEU A 140 -9.03 13.34 -16.40
CA LEU A 140 -10.12 12.97 -15.49
C LEU A 140 -11.32 12.48 -16.30
N ALA A 141 -11.76 11.27 -15.96
CA ALA A 141 -12.90 10.62 -16.59
C ALA A 141 -14.17 10.75 -15.74
#